data_b1a5f34da32274e03f45d04726d5196b
#
_entry.id   b1a5f34da32274e03f45d04726d5196b
#
_cell.length_a   1.000
_cell.length_b   1.000
_cell.length_c   1.000
_cell.angle_alpha   90.00
_cell.angle_beta   90.00
_cell.angle_gamma   90.00
#
_symmetry.space_group_name_H-M   'P 1'
#
loop_
_entity.id
_entity.type
_entity.pdbx_description
1 polymer ?
#
loop_
_entity_poly.entity_id
_entity_poly.type
_entity_poly.pdbx_seq_one_letter_code
_entity_poly.pdbx_strand_id
1 'polypeptide(L)'
;MTTVIGVQFEDWCWLASDSRTTGETGRPYHHDWVEKITERGEYLIAGSGDADACDIIQHVWQPPEPPKKNKKDKEHNLFSFMVSVVSPSMKQCLEDSDYEQDKNDKDAGYLFLIALRGVIYEIDNSHTVSMRDDGIYGIGSGSKYAIGALYAGATYLEALEIAAKNDIYTAAPFKHYEQNK
;
A
#
# COMPACT_ATOMS: atom_id res chain seq x y z
N MET A 1 -7.53 1.44 10.63
CA MET A 1 -6.72 2.67 10.36
C MET A 1 -5.27 2.28 10.24
N THR A 2 -4.51 2.96 9.39
CA THR A 2 -3.17 2.51 8.95
C THR A 2 -2.33 3.73 8.62
N THR A 3 -1.01 3.59 8.72
CA THR A 3 -0.05 4.50 8.10
C THR A 3 0.95 3.66 7.32
N VAL A 4 0.89 3.78 6.01
CA VAL A 4 1.92 3.24 5.11
C VAL A 4 2.50 4.39 4.32
N ILE A 5 3.81 4.39 4.17
CA ILE A 5 4.57 5.32 3.35
C ILE A 5 5.49 4.55 2.40
N GLY A 6 5.85 5.16 1.30
CA GLY A 6 6.79 4.60 0.35
C GLY A 6 7.57 5.68 -0.37
N VAL A 7 8.79 5.35 -0.76
CA VAL A 7 9.60 6.21 -1.62
C VAL A 7 10.17 5.39 -2.77
N GLN A 8 10.01 5.90 -3.96
CA GLN A 8 10.55 5.34 -5.18
C GLN A 8 11.77 6.15 -5.63
N PHE A 9 12.85 5.47 -5.91
CA PHE A 9 14.07 5.98 -6.51
C PHE A 9 14.19 5.48 -7.97
N GLU A 10 15.27 5.84 -8.63
CA GLU A 10 15.51 5.43 -10.02
C GLU A 10 15.55 3.90 -10.19
N ASP A 11 16.24 3.18 -9.30
CA ASP A 11 16.51 1.74 -9.43
C ASP A 11 15.89 0.87 -8.34
N TRP A 12 15.19 1.45 -7.37
CA TRP A 12 14.61 0.72 -6.24
C TRP A 12 13.52 1.53 -5.57
N CYS A 13 12.74 0.87 -4.72
CA CYS A 13 11.78 1.53 -3.84
C CYS A 13 11.75 0.86 -2.47
N TRP A 14 11.11 1.53 -1.53
CA TRP A 14 10.75 0.92 -0.27
C TRP A 14 9.33 1.28 0.15
N LEU A 15 8.72 0.41 0.93
CA LEU A 15 7.50 0.66 1.68
C LEU A 15 7.77 0.49 3.17
N ALA A 16 7.17 1.34 4.00
CA ALA A 16 7.24 1.20 5.45
C ALA A 16 5.87 1.45 6.08
N SER A 17 5.58 0.75 7.18
CA SER A 17 4.28 0.84 7.85
C SER A 17 4.42 0.87 9.37
N ASP A 18 3.38 1.38 10.01
CA ASP A 18 3.09 1.13 11.41
C ASP A 18 2.45 -0.26 11.60
N SER A 19 2.29 -0.70 12.86
CA SER A 19 1.70 -2.01 13.19
C SER A 19 0.43 -1.93 14.05
N ARG A 20 -0.08 -0.72 14.34
CA ARG A 20 -1.30 -0.59 15.13
C ARG A 20 -2.54 -0.96 14.31
N THR A 21 -3.32 -1.89 14.83
CA THR A 21 -4.69 -2.14 14.39
C THR A 21 -5.65 -1.68 15.47
N THR A 22 -6.70 -0.96 15.10
CA THR A 22 -7.72 -0.47 16.05
C THR A 22 -9.07 -1.02 15.61
N GLY A 23 -9.72 -1.77 16.50
CA GLY A 23 -11.07 -2.26 16.25
C GLY A 23 -12.14 -1.19 16.49
N GLU A 24 -13.40 -1.53 16.21
CA GLU A 24 -14.56 -0.66 16.38
C GLU A 24 -14.71 -0.08 17.79
N THR A 25 -14.26 -0.81 18.82
CA THR A 25 -14.29 -0.35 20.22
C THR A 25 -13.20 0.66 20.57
N GLY A 26 -12.34 1.04 19.61
CA GLY A 26 -11.19 1.92 19.82
C GLY A 26 -10.01 1.27 20.55
N ARG A 27 -10.10 -0.02 20.90
CA ARG A 27 -8.99 -0.74 21.53
C ARG A 27 -7.92 -1.08 20.49
N PRO A 28 -6.65 -0.77 20.77
CA PRO A 28 -5.56 -1.20 19.88
C PRO A 28 -5.34 -2.70 20.01
N TYR A 29 -5.11 -3.34 18.87
CA TYR A 29 -4.64 -4.70 18.76
C TYR A 29 -3.20 -4.66 18.24
N HIS A 30 -2.34 -5.48 18.80
CA HIS A 30 -1.01 -5.74 18.28
C HIS A 30 -0.88 -7.25 18.08
N HIS A 31 -0.67 -7.62 16.86
CA HIS A 31 -0.28 -8.97 16.50
C HIS A 31 1.08 -8.89 15.83
N ASP A 32 2.09 -9.50 16.41
CA ASP A 32 3.47 -9.46 15.89
C ASP A 32 3.59 -10.10 14.49
N TRP A 33 2.60 -10.88 14.09
CA TRP A 33 2.55 -11.60 12.81
C TRP A 33 1.54 -11.00 11.79
N VAL A 34 0.75 -9.99 12.16
CA VAL A 34 -0.11 -9.25 11.22
C VAL A 34 0.67 -8.08 10.66
N GLU A 35 0.99 -8.15 9.41
CA GLU A 35 1.75 -7.12 8.70
C GLU A 35 0.85 -6.34 7.75
N LYS A 36 1.00 -5.01 7.74
CA LYS A 36 0.26 -4.12 6.83
C LYS A 36 0.86 -4.08 5.43
N ILE A 37 2.03 -4.68 5.26
CA ILE A 37 2.70 -4.88 3.98
C ILE A 37 2.93 -6.37 3.83
N THR A 38 2.40 -6.98 2.78
CA THR A 38 2.58 -8.39 2.47
C THR A 38 3.42 -8.59 1.22
N GLU A 39 4.26 -9.62 1.25
CA GLU A 39 5.03 -10.06 0.08
C GLU A 39 4.29 -11.19 -0.64
N ARG A 40 4.06 -11.03 -1.93
CA ARG A 40 3.46 -12.03 -2.80
C ARG A 40 4.24 -12.15 -4.10
N GLY A 41 5.15 -13.12 -4.19
CA GLY A 41 6.05 -13.23 -5.33
C GLY A 41 6.91 -11.98 -5.52
N GLU A 42 6.80 -11.32 -6.67
CA GLU A 42 7.52 -10.07 -6.94
C GLU A 42 6.78 -8.81 -6.41
N TYR A 43 5.67 -8.95 -5.66
CA TYR A 43 4.86 -7.82 -5.23
C TYR A 43 5.04 -7.53 -3.74
N LEU A 44 5.14 -6.23 -3.39
CA LEU A 44 4.84 -5.73 -2.05
C LEU A 44 3.47 -5.08 -2.11
N ILE A 45 2.56 -5.47 -1.21
CA ILE A 45 1.17 -5.04 -1.22
C ILE A 45 0.85 -4.43 0.13
N ALA A 46 0.41 -3.18 0.13
CA ALA A 46 -0.07 -2.49 1.31
C ALA A 46 -1.44 -1.87 1.06
N GLY A 47 -2.36 -2.01 2.00
CA GLY A 47 -3.71 -1.47 1.91
C GLY A 47 -4.06 -0.54 3.06
N SER A 48 -4.97 0.39 2.82
CA SER A 48 -5.57 1.27 3.82
C SER A 48 -7.02 1.57 3.45
N GLY A 49 -7.86 1.78 4.44
CA GLY A 49 -9.28 2.05 4.30
C GLY A 49 -10.10 0.87 4.80
N ASP A 50 -10.96 0.34 3.95
CA ASP A 50 -11.81 -0.82 4.28
C ASP A 50 -10.97 -2.06 4.63
N ALA A 51 -11.25 -2.64 5.80
CA ALA A 51 -10.46 -3.74 6.33
C ALA A 51 -10.67 -5.04 5.54
N ASP A 52 -11.92 -5.31 5.14
CA ASP A 52 -12.24 -6.55 4.42
C ASP A 52 -11.57 -6.54 3.03
N ALA A 53 -11.65 -5.40 2.32
CA ALA A 53 -10.94 -5.25 1.05
C ALA A 53 -9.43 -5.41 1.20
N CYS A 54 -8.85 -4.85 2.27
CA CYS A 54 -7.42 -4.98 2.57
C CYS A 54 -7.05 -6.44 2.83
N ASP A 55 -7.80 -7.14 3.67
CA ASP A 55 -7.54 -8.54 4.01
C ASP A 55 -7.67 -9.46 2.79
N ILE A 56 -8.69 -9.26 1.95
CA ILE A 56 -8.88 -10.05 0.72
C ILE A 56 -7.68 -9.85 -0.21
N ILE A 57 -7.30 -8.61 -0.48
CA ILE A 57 -6.20 -8.33 -1.42
C ILE A 57 -4.85 -8.77 -0.86
N GLN A 58 -4.60 -8.61 0.43
CA GLN A 58 -3.33 -8.99 1.03
C GLN A 58 -3.19 -10.49 1.25
N HIS A 59 -4.29 -11.22 1.48
CA HIS A 59 -4.22 -12.63 1.91
C HIS A 59 -4.88 -13.63 0.95
N VAL A 60 -5.88 -13.23 0.15
CA VAL A 60 -6.59 -14.12 -0.78
C VAL A 60 -6.13 -13.92 -2.22
N TRP A 61 -5.99 -12.65 -2.66
CA TRP A 61 -5.60 -12.35 -4.03
C TRP A 61 -4.28 -13.03 -4.43
N GLN A 62 -4.27 -13.64 -5.61
CA GLN A 62 -3.08 -14.23 -6.22
C GLN A 62 -2.60 -13.28 -7.32
N PRO A 63 -1.52 -12.52 -7.08
CA PRO A 63 -1.00 -11.60 -8.08
C PRO A 63 -0.63 -12.30 -9.38
N PRO A 64 -1.01 -11.75 -10.55
CA PRO A 64 -0.59 -12.31 -11.82
C PRO A 64 0.92 -12.23 -12.01
N GLU A 65 1.50 -13.20 -12.71
CA GLU A 65 2.93 -13.18 -13.01
C GLU A 65 3.28 -11.94 -13.87
N PRO A 66 4.27 -11.14 -13.45
CA PRO A 66 4.70 -10.00 -14.25
C PRO A 66 5.29 -10.45 -15.60
N PRO A 67 5.21 -9.62 -16.64
CA PRO A 67 5.81 -9.93 -17.93
C PRO A 67 7.32 -10.18 -17.78
N LYS A 68 7.88 -11.09 -18.59
CA LYS A 68 9.32 -11.39 -18.54
C LYS A 68 10.15 -10.13 -18.73
N LYS A 69 11.17 -9.96 -17.89
CA LYS A 69 12.11 -8.83 -18.03
C LYS A 69 12.77 -8.87 -19.40
N ASN A 70 12.49 -7.88 -20.22
CA ASN A 70 13.21 -7.65 -21.47
C ASN A 70 14.10 -6.43 -21.30
N LYS A 71 15.34 -6.47 -21.78
CA LYS A 71 16.28 -5.32 -21.72
C LYS A 71 15.78 -4.03 -22.42
N LYS A 72 14.65 -4.12 -23.13
CA LYS A 72 14.00 -3.00 -23.82
C LYS A 72 12.69 -2.55 -23.15
N ASP A 73 12.25 -3.25 -22.09
CA ASP A 73 11.00 -2.91 -21.41
C ASP A 73 11.20 -1.70 -20.52
N LYS A 74 10.62 -0.60 -20.96
CA LYS A 74 10.53 0.64 -20.21
C LYS A 74 9.41 0.52 -19.16
N GLU A 75 9.45 1.35 -18.13
CA GLU A 75 8.41 1.49 -17.08
C GLU A 75 6.98 1.55 -17.64
N HIS A 76 6.79 2.10 -18.83
CA HIS A 76 5.52 2.12 -19.55
C HIS A 76 4.88 0.74 -19.73
N ASN A 77 5.66 -0.33 -19.91
CA ASN A 77 5.12 -1.68 -20.05
C ASN A 77 4.59 -2.23 -18.73
N LEU A 78 5.24 -1.91 -17.61
CA LEU A 78 4.74 -2.27 -16.27
C LEU A 78 3.47 -1.49 -15.93
N PHE A 79 3.42 -0.19 -16.21
CA PHE A 79 2.19 0.59 -16.00
C PHE A 79 1.02 0.02 -16.81
N SER A 80 1.23 -0.28 -18.10
CA SER A 80 0.20 -0.91 -18.92
C SER A 80 -0.25 -2.27 -18.37
N PHE A 81 0.68 -3.06 -17.85
CA PHE A 81 0.39 -4.33 -17.17
C PHE A 81 -0.41 -4.11 -15.88
N MET A 82 -0.06 -3.12 -15.07
CA MET A 82 -0.83 -2.76 -13.87
C MET A 82 -2.28 -2.40 -14.21
N VAL A 83 -2.49 -1.59 -15.25
CA VAL A 83 -3.82 -1.15 -15.68
C VAL A 83 -4.63 -2.28 -16.31
N SER A 84 -4.01 -3.09 -17.19
CA SER A 84 -4.75 -4.06 -18.02
C SER A 84 -4.88 -5.45 -17.40
N VAL A 85 -4.05 -5.79 -16.42
CA VAL A 85 -4.00 -7.13 -15.84
C VAL A 85 -4.13 -7.09 -14.32
N VAL A 86 -3.28 -6.32 -13.62
CA VAL A 86 -3.23 -6.32 -12.15
C VAL A 86 -4.51 -5.75 -11.56
N SER A 87 -4.87 -4.51 -11.91
CA SER A 87 -6.07 -3.86 -11.37
C SER A 87 -7.36 -4.63 -11.66
N PRO A 88 -7.61 -5.14 -12.89
CA PRO A 88 -8.75 -6.02 -13.15
C PRO A 88 -8.73 -7.33 -12.34
N SER A 89 -7.57 -7.92 -12.10
CA SER A 89 -7.47 -9.16 -11.29
C SER A 89 -7.77 -8.91 -9.81
N MET A 90 -7.41 -7.75 -9.27
CA MET A 90 -7.79 -7.34 -7.92
C MET A 90 -9.30 -7.18 -7.81
N LYS A 91 -9.91 -6.47 -8.77
CA LYS A 91 -11.37 -6.32 -8.85
C LYS A 91 -12.08 -7.67 -8.86
N GLN A 92 -11.64 -8.58 -9.73
CA GLN A 92 -12.22 -9.92 -9.82
C GLN A 92 -12.10 -10.69 -8.49
N CYS A 93 -10.96 -10.58 -7.80
CA CYS A 93 -10.77 -11.23 -6.51
C CYS A 93 -11.73 -10.69 -5.45
N LEU A 94 -12.00 -9.39 -5.41
CA LEU A 94 -12.97 -8.78 -4.52
C LEU A 94 -14.39 -9.28 -4.85
N GLU A 95 -14.78 -9.31 -6.12
CA GLU A 95 -16.07 -9.83 -6.58
C GLU A 95 -16.23 -11.32 -6.24
N ASP A 96 -15.23 -12.14 -6.48
CA ASP A 96 -15.22 -13.58 -6.16
C ASP A 96 -15.26 -13.86 -4.65
N SER A 97 -14.87 -12.89 -3.84
CA SER A 97 -14.92 -12.94 -2.37
C SER A 97 -16.19 -12.34 -1.78
N ASP A 98 -17.20 -12.05 -2.61
CA ASP A 98 -18.47 -11.44 -2.21
C ASP A 98 -18.27 -10.08 -1.49
N TYR A 99 -17.18 -9.35 -1.79
CA TYR A 99 -16.95 -8.04 -1.21
C TYR A 99 -17.91 -7.01 -1.79
N GLU A 100 -18.66 -6.37 -0.90
CA GLU A 100 -19.55 -5.25 -1.24
C GLU A 100 -19.10 -3.98 -0.50
N GLN A 101 -18.68 -2.98 -1.25
CA GLN A 101 -18.41 -1.67 -0.67
C GLN A 101 -19.71 -1.04 -0.14
N ASP A 102 -19.71 -0.58 1.12
CA ASP A 102 -20.84 0.17 1.68
C ASP A 102 -21.00 1.52 0.95
N LYS A 103 -21.99 1.59 0.08
CA LYS A 103 -22.29 2.80 -0.71
C LYS A 103 -22.89 3.94 0.15
N ASN A 104 -23.31 3.68 1.38
CA ASN A 104 -23.85 4.67 2.28
C ASN A 104 -22.76 5.32 3.16
N ASP A 105 -21.62 4.66 3.31
CA ASP A 105 -20.45 5.23 3.98
C ASP A 105 -19.59 5.95 2.95
N LYS A 106 -19.56 7.29 3.02
CA LYS A 106 -18.75 8.12 2.12
C LYS A 106 -17.25 7.97 2.34
N ASP A 107 -16.87 7.45 3.51
CA ASP A 107 -15.50 7.18 3.90
C ASP A 107 -15.12 5.70 3.66
N ALA A 108 -16.09 4.87 3.24
CA ALA A 108 -15.86 3.48 2.84
C ALA A 108 -15.14 3.44 1.49
N GLY A 109 -13.86 3.39 1.55
CA GLY A 109 -13.00 3.24 0.38
C GLY A 109 -11.71 2.56 0.78
N TYR A 110 -10.98 2.12 -0.20
CA TYR A 110 -9.64 1.58 0.00
C TYR A 110 -8.66 2.21 -0.97
N LEU A 111 -7.42 2.21 -0.57
CA LEU A 111 -6.30 2.60 -1.39
C LEU A 111 -5.15 1.62 -1.15
N PHE A 112 -4.61 1.08 -2.22
CA PHE A 112 -3.47 0.19 -2.19
C PHE A 112 -2.21 0.88 -2.70
N LEU A 113 -1.08 0.64 -2.04
CA LEU A 113 0.25 0.80 -2.60
C LEU A 113 0.75 -0.58 -3.01
N ILE A 114 1.09 -0.72 -4.27
CA ILE A 114 1.66 -1.94 -4.82
C ILE A 114 3.04 -1.61 -5.38
N ALA A 115 4.09 -2.21 -4.81
CA ALA A 115 5.41 -2.13 -5.39
C ALA A 115 5.68 -3.37 -6.25
N LEU A 116 6.16 -3.14 -7.45
CA LEU A 116 6.55 -4.18 -8.39
C LEU A 116 7.84 -3.78 -9.11
N ARG A 117 8.90 -4.54 -8.87
CA ARG A 117 10.21 -4.31 -9.48
C ARG A 117 10.72 -2.88 -9.27
N GLY A 118 10.69 -2.41 -8.03
CA GLY A 118 11.19 -1.10 -7.63
C GLY A 118 10.33 0.08 -8.05
N VAL A 119 9.13 -0.15 -8.57
CA VAL A 119 8.15 0.89 -8.97
C VAL A 119 6.91 0.78 -8.10
N ILE A 120 6.47 1.91 -7.55
CA ILE A 120 5.28 1.98 -6.70
C ILE A 120 4.08 2.49 -7.51
N TYR A 121 2.95 1.82 -7.33
CA TYR A 121 1.66 2.18 -7.92
C TYR A 121 0.62 2.39 -6.82
N GLU A 122 -0.24 3.39 -7.00
CA GLU A 122 -1.47 3.56 -6.22
C GLU A 122 -2.64 2.95 -7.00
N ILE A 123 -3.48 2.16 -6.33
CA ILE A 123 -4.73 1.63 -6.90
C ILE A 123 -5.86 1.95 -5.93
N ASP A 124 -6.82 2.75 -6.37
CA ASP A 124 -7.96 3.17 -5.56
C ASP A 124 -9.17 2.23 -5.72
N ASN A 125 -10.23 2.51 -4.96
CA ASN A 125 -11.49 1.76 -5.02
C ASN A 125 -12.27 1.89 -6.33
N SER A 126 -11.87 2.81 -7.22
CA SER A 126 -12.35 2.88 -8.61
C SER A 126 -11.51 2.03 -9.55
N HIS A 127 -10.53 1.31 -9.02
CA HIS A 127 -9.54 0.52 -9.77
C HIS A 127 -8.66 1.35 -10.72
N THR A 128 -8.54 2.65 -10.44
CA THR A 128 -7.63 3.53 -11.15
C THR A 128 -6.20 3.29 -10.67
N VAL A 129 -5.30 3.10 -11.62
CA VAL A 129 -3.86 2.99 -11.36
C VAL A 129 -3.21 4.34 -11.55
N SER A 130 -2.47 4.80 -10.57
CA SER A 130 -1.72 6.05 -10.63
C SER A 130 -0.29 5.90 -10.12
N MET A 131 0.55 6.85 -10.49
CA MET A 131 1.93 6.99 -10.04
C MET A 131 2.18 8.45 -9.67
N ARG A 132 3.13 8.68 -8.77
CA ARG A 132 3.50 10.04 -8.36
C ARG A 132 4.84 10.43 -8.98
N ASP A 133 4.87 11.63 -9.56
CA ASP A 133 6.07 12.17 -10.21
C ASP A 133 7.21 12.43 -9.22
N ASP A 134 6.87 12.75 -7.96
CA ASP A 134 7.85 13.01 -6.89
C ASP A 134 8.35 11.73 -6.21
N GLY A 135 7.77 10.57 -6.53
CA GLY A 135 8.12 9.27 -5.97
C GLY A 135 7.81 9.10 -4.47
N ILE A 136 7.08 10.02 -3.84
CA ILE A 136 6.73 9.94 -2.41
C ILE A 136 5.26 9.56 -2.26
N TYR A 137 5.01 8.45 -1.60
CA TYR A 137 3.70 7.83 -1.44
C TYR A 137 3.30 7.74 0.02
N GLY A 138 1.99 7.77 0.28
CA GLY A 138 1.50 7.52 1.62
C GLY A 138 -0.01 7.37 1.67
N ILE A 139 -0.46 6.35 2.39
CA ILE A 139 -1.86 6.00 2.59
C ILE A 139 -2.18 5.84 4.07
N GLY A 140 -3.44 6.06 4.41
CA GLY A 140 -3.95 5.97 5.78
C GLY A 140 -3.86 7.27 6.56
N SER A 141 -4.40 7.25 7.79
CA SER A 141 -4.69 8.46 8.58
C SER A 141 -3.45 9.27 8.97
N GLY A 142 -2.34 8.61 9.28
CA GLY A 142 -1.08 9.25 9.67
C GLY A 142 -0.19 9.64 8.48
N SER A 143 -0.53 9.23 7.25
CA SER A 143 0.33 9.41 6.07
C SER A 143 0.68 10.86 5.80
N LYS A 144 -0.24 11.80 6.00
CA LYS A 144 0.00 13.25 5.80
C LYS A 144 1.12 13.80 6.67
N TYR A 145 1.27 13.30 7.90
CA TYR A 145 2.34 13.72 8.79
C TYR A 145 3.68 13.13 8.37
N ALA A 146 3.65 11.84 8.00
CA ALA A 146 4.85 11.14 7.55
C ALA A 146 5.36 11.70 6.21
N ILE A 147 4.47 11.94 5.23
CA ILE A 147 4.83 12.57 3.95
C ILE A 147 5.47 13.95 4.18
N GLY A 148 4.89 14.77 5.05
CA GLY A 148 5.48 16.08 5.38
C GLY A 148 6.89 15.98 5.96
N ALA A 149 7.13 14.95 6.79
CA ALA A 149 8.46 14.68 7.34
C ALA A 149 9.44 14.21 6.25
N LEU A 150 9.00 13.32 5.33
CA LEU A 150 9.81 12.87 4.20
C LEU A 150 10.23 14.03 3.29
N TYR A 151 9.33 14.95 2.98
CA TYR A 151 9.67 16.17 2.23
C TYR A 151 10.68 17.06 2.95
N ALA A 152 10.71 17.03 4.29
CA ALA A 152 11.71 17.72 5.09
C ALA A 152 13.05 16.97 5.20
N GLY A 153 13.17 15.80 4.57
CA GLY A 153 14.39 14.99 4.54
C GLY A 153 14.51 13.96 5.69
N ALA A 154 13.42 13.67 6.39
CA ALA A 154 13.41 12.64 7.43
C ALA A 154 13.60 11.24 6.82
N THR A 155 14.18 10.33 7.60
CA THR A 155 14.18 8.89 7.29
C THR A 155 12.77 8.31 7.43
N TYR A 156 12.53 7.11 6.89
CA TYR A 156 11.23 6.44 7.07
C TYR A 156 10.86 6.25 8.54
N LEU A 157 11.85 5.95 9.38
CA LEU A 157 11.64 5.74 10.82
C LEU A 157 11.20 7.03 11.51
N GLU A 158 11.92 8.12 11.29
CA GLU A 158 11.57 9.44 11.84
C GLU A 158 10.19 9.91 11.32
N ALA A 159 9.89 9.67 10.05
CA ALA A 159 8.59 10.01 9.46
C ALA A 159 7.44 9.25 10.15
N LEU A 160 7.58 7.95 10.38
CA LEU A 160 6.60 7.13 11.10
C LEU A 160 6.51 7.50 12.59
N GLU A 161 7.62 7.85 13.24
CA GLU A 161 7.61 8.35 14.61
C GLU A 161 6.87 9.70 14.72
N ILE A 162 7.05 10.60 13.75
CA ILE A 162 6.31 11.86 13.67
C ILE A 162 4.81 11.59 13.47
N ALA A 163 4.46 10.66 12.58
CA ALA A 163 3.07 10.25 12.39
C ALA A 163 2.48 9.69 13.70
N ALA A 164 3.20 8.82 14.40
CA ALA A 164 2.74 8.21 15.65
C ALA A 164 2.53 9.23 16.79
N LYS A 165 3.20 10.38 16.77
CA LYS A 165 2.98 11.46 17.74
C LYS A 165 1.74 12.30 17.43
N ASN A 166 1.25 12.29 16.19
CA ASN A 166 0.18 13.16 15.71
C ASN A 166 -1.09 12.41 15.29
N ASP A 167 -1.01 11.10 15.09
CA ASP A 167 -2.13 10.24 14.73
C ASP A 167 -2.30 9.11 15.74
N ILE A 168 -3.43 9.10 16.41
CA ILE A 168 -3.74 8.11 17.46
C ILE A 168 -3.84 6.67 16.94
N TYR A 169 -3.98 6.49 15.62
CA TYR A 169 -4.08 5.20 14.97
C TYR A 169 -2.74 4.65 14.47
N THR A 170 -1.68 5.44 14.60
CA THR A 170 -0.32 5.06 14.19
C THR A 170 0.52 4.73 15.40
N ALA A 171 1.17 3.57 15.44
CA ALA A 171 2.12 3.21 16.48
C ALA A 171 3.13 2.15 16.04
N ALA A 172 4.30 2.16 16.70
CA ALA A 172 5.31 1.11 16.62
C ALA A 172 4.74 -0.28 17.04
N PRO A 173 5.40 -1.40 16.61
CA PRO A 173 6.64 -1.44 15.84
C PRO A 173 6.44 -1.00 14.40
N PHE A 174 7.50 -0.47 13.77
CA PHE A 174 7.48 -0.11 12.36
C PHE A 174 8.15 -1.20 11.54
N LYS A 175 7.59 -1.46 10.36
CA LYS A 175 8.10 -2.45 9.39
C LYS A 175 8.60 -1.72 8.16
N HIS A 176 9.61 -2.29 7.49
CA HIS A 176 10.25 -1.70 6.32
C HIS A 176 10.63 -2.80 5.34
N TYR A 177 10.32 -2.59 4.07
CA TYR A 177 10.57 -3.53 2.96
C TYR A 177 11.20 -2.79 1.79
N GLU A 178 12.22 -3.36 1.20
CA GLU A 178 12.91 -2.81 0.04
C GLU A 178 12.72 -3.72 -1.18
N GLN A 179 12.66 -3.11 -2.35
CA GLN A 179 12.56 -3.82 -3.61
C GLN A 179 13.38 -3.14 -4.69
N ASN A 180 14.19 -3.92 -5.41
CA ASN A 180 15.00 -3.47 -6.54
C ASN A 180 14.28 -3.70 -7.87
N LYS A 181 14.66 -2.91 -8.90
CA LYS A 181 14.21 -3.09 -10.30
C LYS A 181 14.72 -4.38 -10.94
#